data_caf93e5d8e12dea38b481870fa2ecd3e
#
_entry.id   caf93e5d8e12dea38b481870fa2ecd3e
#
_cell.length_a   1.000
_cell.length_b   1.000
_cell.length_c   1.000
_cell.angle_alpha   90.00
_cell.angle_beta   90.00
_cell.angle_gamma   90.00
#
_symmetry.space_group_name_H-M   'P 1'
#
loop_
_entity.id
_entity.type
_entity.pdbx_description
1 polymer ?
#
loop_
_entity_poly.entity_id
_entity_poly.type
_entity_poly.pdbx_seq_one_letter_code
_entity_poly.pdbx_strand_id
1 'polypeptide(L)'
;MSADDPIDLGEKDQQVLAAWRTLFEEEYLPEIKNLEGLEMNVFGFEVQHDVMSKDNVLKTEFHLNPARTLSMGDKVLKEQFDQNGVLTRPIVRVVNLSTNYHRTMDELRMRDRDKLLSVDVKIAHVSHPYGWLKSAIYKCKDCGTSTIVEQRRARERESPNVCRICLQKSIEGIETKGIPLTHFYPRPNFRMLIDECYYEDVQDISMRQISYNKEYHLLQCSTKFELIGTLADDLVGDIESSSFMRINGILRVQPIPTRNFAKDTRRLLSIDVISVEPLPIVEGK
;
A
#
# COMPACT_ATOMS: atom_id res chain seq x y z
N MET A 1 -13.30 26.10 1.36
CA MET A 1 -13.19 25.33 0.12
C MET A 1 -12.97 23.90 0.56
N SER A 2 -13.93 23.06 0.27
CA SER A 2 -13.98 21.65 0.64
C SER A 2 -12.83 20.88 -0.01
N ALA A 3 -12.39 19.78 0.63
CA ALA A 3 -11.33 18.89 0.18
C ALA A 3 -11.66 18.11 -1.12
N ASP A 4 -12.73 18.48 -1.80
CA ASP A 4 -13.32 17.77 -2.94
C ASP A 4 -13.20 18.53 -4.27
N ASP A 5 -12.12 19.31 -4.48
CA ASP A 5 -11.82 19.69 -5.86
C ASP A 5 -11.47 18.40 -6.63
N PRO A 6 -12.21 18.06 -7.71
CA PRO A 6 -11.96 16.86 -8.48
C PRO A 6 -10.52 16.95 -9.02
N ILE A 7 -9.66 16.07 -8.53
CA ILE A 7 -8.35 15.85 -9.15
C ILE A 7 -8.66 15.50 -10.59
N ASP A 8 -8.14 16.29 -11.54
CA ASP A 8 -8.23 15.98 -12.97
C ASP A 8 -7.50 14.65 -13.21
N LEU A 9 -8.26 13.57 -13.12
CA LEU A 9 -7.78 12.21 -13.35
C LEU A 9 -7.46 12.12 -14.84
N GLY A 10 -6.21 11.82 -15.15
CA GLY A 10 -5.80 11.58 -16.52
C GLY A 10 -6.67 10.50 -17.18
N GLU A 11 -6.83 10.57 -18.50
CA GLU A 11 -7.68 9.65 -19.28
C GLU A 11 -7.44 8.15 -18.94
N LYS A 12 -6.20 7.78 -18.68
CA LYS A 12 -5.85 6.41 -18.25
C LYS A 12 -6.44 6.02 -16.91
N ASP A 13 -6.49 6.93 -15.96
CA ASP A 13 -7.08 6.67 -14.64
C ASP A 13 -8.57 6.43 -14.71
N GLN A 14 -9.24 7.19 -15.56
CA GLN A 14 -10.65 6.99 -15.81
C GLN A 14 -10.94 5.63 -16.45
N GLN A 15 -10.08 5.18 -17.36
CA GLN A 15 -10.18 3.85 -17.97
C GLN A 15 -10.00 2.73 -16.93
N VAL A 16 -9.01 2.85 -16.03
CA VAL A 16 -8.78 1.85 -14.97
C VAL A 16 -9.96 1.81 -13.99
N LEU A 17 -10.47 2.98 -13.56
CA LEU A 17 -11.65 3.05 -12.70
C LEU A 17 -12.89 2.43 -13.36
N ALA A 18 -13.10 2.70 -14.65
CA ALA A 18 -14.22 2.12 -15.41
C ALA A 18 -14.08 0.59 -15.50
N ALA A 19 -12.88 0.10 -15.79
CA ALA A 19 -12.61 -1.34 -15.86
C ALA A 19 -12.84 -2.06 -14.51
N TRP A 20 -12.46 -1.44 -13.37
CA TRP A 20 -12.79 -1.96 -12.04
C TRP A 20 -14.29 -1.98 -11.77
N ARG A 21 -15.03 -0.93 -12.15
CA ARG A 21 -16.50 -0.90 -12.00
C ARG A 21 -17.14 -2.06 -12.77
N THR A 22 -16.78 -2.22 -14.04
CA THR A 22 -17.28 -3.33 -14.87
C THR A 22 -16.98 -4.68 -14.24
N LEU A 23 -15.74 -4.89 -13.78
CA LEU A 23 -15.34 -6.16 -13.14
C LEU A 23 -16.19 -6.46 -11.89
N PHE A 24 -16.38 -5.50 -11.01
CA PHE A 24 -17.18 -5.70 -9.79
C PHE A 24 -18.67 -5.91 -10.09
N GLU A 25 -19.21 -5.21 -11.07
CA GLU A 25 -20.61 -5.34 -11.45
C GLU A 25 -20.90 -6.66 -12.19
N GLU A 26 -20.00 -7.14 -13.04
CA GLU A 26 -20.22 -8.34 -13.84
C GLU A 26 -19.86 -9.64 -13.11
N GLU A 27 -18.74 -9.65 -12.37
CA GLU A 27 -18.19 -10.90 -11.83
C GLU A 27 -18.38 -11.02 -10.31
N TYR A 28 -18.44 -9.90 -9.54
CA TYR A 28 -18.42 -9.93 -8.07
C TYR A 28 -19.64 -9.31 -7.39
N LEU A 29 -20.66 -8.89 -8.14
CA LEU A 29 -21.86 -8.27 -7.58
C LEU A 29 -22.58 -9.12 -6.51
N PRO A 30 -22.73 -10.46 -6.67
CA PRO A 30 -23.34 -11.30 -5.65
C PRO A 30 -22.55 -11.32 -4.35
N GLU A 31 -21.21 -11.36 -4.43
CA GLU A 31 -20.34 -11.40 -3.27
C GLU A 31 -20.35 -10.06 -2.53
N ILE A 32 -20.31 -8.95 -3.25
CA ILE A 32 -20.42 -7.60 -2.69
C ILE A 32 -21.76 -7.46 -1.93
N LYS A 33 -22.87 -7.89 -2.52
CA LYS A 33 -24.18 -7.84 -1.87
C LYS A 33 -24.27 -8.72 -0.63
N ASN A 34 -23.59 -9.84 -0.59
CA ASN A 34 -23.57 -10.71 0.60
C ASN A 34 -22.80 -10.07 1.78
N LEU A 35 -21.86 -9.15 1.48
CA LEU A 35 -21.09 -8.42 2.48
C LEU A 35 -21.80 -7.13 2.92
N GLU A 36 -22.83 -6.68 2.20
CA GLU A 36 -23.66 -5.55 2.59
C GLU A 36 -24.36 -5.86 3.92
N GLY A 37 -24.22 -4.97 4.89
CA GLY A 37 -24.81 -5.11 6.23
C GLY A 37 -23.94 -5.84 7.25
N LEU A 38 -22.75 -6.31 6.90
CA LEU A 38 -21.78 -6.76 7.88
C LEU A 38 -21.08 -5.53 8.49
N GLU A 39 -21.05 -5.46 9.83
CA GLU A 39 -20.33 -4.42 10.56
C GLU A 39 -18.81 -4.70 10.49
N MET A 40 -18.21 -4.47 9.34
CA MET A 40 -16.77 -4.64 9.12
C MET A 40 -16.11 -3.28 8.89
N ASN A 41 -15.21 -2.87 9.78
CA ASN A 41 -14.49 -1.60 9.62
C ASN A 41 -13.46 -1.65 8.48
N VAL A 42 -12.67 -2.72 8.44
CA VAL A 42 -11.64 -2.98 7.42
C VAL A 42 -11.70 -4.45 7.06
N PHE A 43 -11.70 -4.78 5.78
CA PHE A 43 -11.68 -6.17 5.32
C PHE A 43 -11.05 -6.31 3.95
N GLY A 44 -10.43 -7.46 3.69
CA GLY A 44 -9.92 -7.86 2.40
C GLY A 44 -11.03 -8.40 1.50
N PHE A 45 -11.09 -7.93 0.27
CA PHE A 45 -11.97 -8.45 -0.77
C PHE A 45 -11.11 -9.18 -1.83
N GLU A 46 -11.28 -10.48 -1.90
CA GLU A 46 -10.48 -11.30 -2.81
C GLU A 46 -10.96 -11.19 -4.26
N VAL A 47 -10.02 -10.89 -5.13
CA VAL A 47 -10.20 -10.84 -6.59
C VAL A 47 -9.28 -11.85 -7.25
N GLN A 48 -9.83 -12.76 -8.04
CA GLN A 48 -9.06 -13.74 -8.75
C GLN A 48 -8.28 -13.11 -9.90
N HIS A 49 -6.97 -13.34 -9.94
CA HIS A 49 -6.09 -12.75 -10.96
C HIS A 49 -6.49 -13.15 -12.39
N ASP A 50 -6.95 -14.35 -12.61
CA ASP A 50 -7.38 -14.84 -13.93
C ASP A 50 -8.65 -14.11 -14.41
N VAL A 51 -9.60 -13.85 -13.49
CA VAL A 51 -10.82 -13.10 -13.78
C VAL A 51 -10.48 -11.65 -14.11
N MET A 52 -9.68 -10.99 -13.26
CA MET A 52 -9.22 -9.62 -13.49
C MET A 52 -8.44 -9.46 -14.79
N SER A 53 -7.65 -10.47 -15.16
CA SER A 53 -6.79 -10.45 -16.36
C SER A 53 -7.56 -10.68 -17.68
N LYS A 54 -8.87 -10.93 -17.64
CA LYS A 54 -9.73 -10.93 -18.84
C LYS A 54 -9.84 -9.53 -19.43
N ASP A 55 -9.84 -8.51 -18.58
CA ASP A 55 -9.76 -7.12 -19.00
C ASP A 55 -8.31 -6.71 -19.32
N ASN A 56 -8.08 -6.23 -20.54
CA ASN A 56 -6.73 -5.87 -21.00
C ASN A 56 -6.18 -4.61 -20.31
N VAL A 57 -7.03 -3.67 -19.89
CA VAL A 57 -6.61 -2.45 -19.19
C VAL A 57 -6.12 -2.82 -17.80
N LEU A 58 -6.93 -3.58 -17.04
CA LEU A 58 -6.55 -4.04 -15.69
C LEU A 58 -5.30 -4.92 -15.73
N LYS A 59 -5.23 -5.87 -16.65
CA LYS A 59 -4.06 -6.74 -16.83
C LYS A 59 -2.78 -5.95 -17.07
N THR A 60 -2.83 -4.96 -17.96
CA THR A 60 -1.66 -4.16 -18.32
C THR A 60 -1.26 -3.22 -17.19
N GLU A 61 -2.20 -2.49 -16.63
CA GLU A 61 -1.91 -1.50 -15.57
C GLU A 61 -1.54 -2.19 -14.25
N PHE A 62 -2.13 -3.34 -13.92
CA PHE A 62 -1.73 -4.12 -12.75
C PHE A 62 -0.29 -4.65 -12.87
N HIS A 63 0.13 -5.02 -14.07
CA HIS A 63 1.52 -5.41 -14.31
C HIS A 63 2.50 -4.23 -14.22
N LEU A 64 2.14 -3.07 -14.76
CA LEU A 64 3.01 -1.90 -14.84
C LEU A 64 3.03 -1.09 -13.52
N ASN A 65 1.87 -0.90 -12.91
CA ASN A 65 1.65 -0.04 -11.76
C ASN A 65 0.73 -0.71 -10.72
N PRO A 66 1.14 -1.85 -10.12
CA PRO A 66 0.24 -2.65 -9.28
C PRO A 66 -0.35 -1.87 -8.10
N ALA A 67 0.46 -1.08 -7.39
CA ALA A 67 -0.01 -0.30 -6.24
C ALA A 67 -1.09 0.72 -6.61
N ARG A 68 -0.92 1.40 -7.75
CA ARG A 68 -1.91 2.39 -8.23
C ARG A 68 -3.20 1.71 -8.67
N THR A 69 -3.08 0.61 -9.42
CA THR A 69 -4.23 -0.15 -9.90
C THR A 69 -5.07 -0.68 -8.74
N LEU A 70 -4.44 -1.24 -7.70
CA LEU A 70 -5.11 -1.69 -6.48
C LEU A 70 -5.81 -0.54 -5.74
N SER A 71 -5.12 0.58 -5.54
CA SER A 71 -5.71 1.75 -4.88
C SER A 71 -6.95 2.29 -5.62
N MET A 72 -7.00 2.16 -6.95
CA MET A 72 -8.19 2.48 -7.73
C MET A 72 -9.30 1.46 -7.54
N GLY A 73 -8.95 0.18 -7.43
CA GLY A 73 -9.89 -0.90 -7.08
C GLY A 73 -10.51 -0.67 -5.70
N ASP A 74 -9.70 -0.37 -4.69
CA ASP A 74 -10.16 -0.04 -3.33
C ASP A 74 -11.16 1.13 -3.36
N LYS A 75 -10.87 2.17 -4.14
CA LYS A 75 -11.74 3.33 -4.27
C LYS A 75 -13.09 2.96 -4.89
N VAL A 76 -13.08 2.21 -6.00
CA VAL A 76 -14.32 1.78 -6.67
C VAL A 76 -15.13 0.86 -5.77
N LEU A 77 -14.48 -0.09 -5.11
CA LEU A 77 -15.13 -1.02 -4.18
C LEU A 77 -15.75 -0.26 -3.00
N LYS A 78 -15.06 0.74 -2.47
CA LYS A 78 -15.58 1.61 -1.42
C LYS A 78 -16.82 2.37 -1.88
N GLU A 79 -16.82 2.91 -3.11
CA GLU A 79 -17.99 3.61 -3.67
C GLU A 79 -19.24 2.71 -3.70
N GLN A 80 -19.08 1.39 -3.91
CA GLN A 80 -20.18 0.42 -3.87
C GLN A 80 -20.78 0.28 -2.46
N PHE A 81 -19.93 0.23 -1.42
CA PHE A 81 -20.38 0.10 -0.03
C PHE A 81 -20.92 1.41 0.57
N ASP A 82 -20.34 2.56 0.23
CA ASP A 82 -20.75 3.87 0.74
C ASP A 82 -22.19 4.24 0.34
N GLN A 83 -22.69 3.69 -0.77
CA GLN A 83 -24.09 3.89 -1.21
C GLN A 83 -25.10 3.36 -0.19
N ASN A 84 -24.69 2.44 0.67
CA ASN A 84 -25.53 1.81 1.69
C ASN A 84 -25.35 2.41 3.09
N GLY A 85 -24.57 3.49 3.24
CA GLY A 85 -24.40 4.22 4.49
C GLY A 85 -23.51 3.52 5.53
N VAL A 86 -22.78 2.49 5.13
CA VAL A 86 -21.85 1.75 6.00
C VAL A 86 -20.44 2.32 5.80
N LEU A 87 -19.86 2.88 6.86
CA LEU A 87 -18.48 3.36 6.86
C LEU A 87 -17.52 2.16 6.90
N THR A 88 -17.32 1.52 5.75
CA THR A 88 -16.37 0.42 5.61
C THR A 88 -15.17 0.83 4.78
N ARG A 89 -14.05 0.16 5.00
CA ARG A 89 -12.83 0.32 4.19
C ARG A 89 -12.46 -1.04 3.60
N PRO A 90 -13.05 -1.39 2.45
CA PRO A 90 -12.68 -2.60 1.73
C PRO A 90 -11.31 -2.42 1.07
N ILE A 91 -10.54 -3.50 1.00
CA ILE A 91 -9.22 -3.54 0.39
C ILE A 91 -9.18 -4.68 -0.62
N VAL A 92 -8.83 -4.38 -1.85
CA VAL A 92 -8.73 -5.37 -2.93
C VAL A 92 -7.50 -6.25 -2.71
N ARG A 93 -7.72 -7.57 -2.60
CA ARG A 93 -6.70 -8.60 -2.43
C ARG A 93 -6.66 -9.49 -3.68
N VAL A 94 -5.71 -9.26 -4.57
CA VAL A 94 -5.58 -10.11 -5.76
C VAL A 94 -4.88 -11.40 -5.38
N VAL A 95 -5.58 -12.52 -5.57
CA VAL A 95 -5.12 -13.88 -5.24
C VAL A 95 -4.88 -14.71 -6.51
N ASN A 96 -4.22 -15.84 -6.35
CA ASN A 96 -3.93 -16.79 -7.43
C ASN A 96 -3.19 -16.13 -8.61
N LEU A 97 -2.11 -15.39 -8.31
CA LEU A 97 -1.30 -14.77 -9.34
C LEU A 97 -0.76 -15.82 -10.33
N SER A 98 -0.75 -15.49 -11.61
CA SER A 98 -0.21 -16.38 -12.64
C SER A 98 1.26 -16.70 -12.39
N THR A 99 1.71 -17.85 -12.89
CA THR A 99 3.09 -18.35 -12.76
C THR A 99 4.15 -17.37 -13.29
N ASN A 100 3.77 -16.44 -14.15
CA ASN A 100 4.66 -15.40 -14.67
C ASN A 100 5.18 -14.45 -13.60
N TYR A 101 4.47 -14.32 -12.48
CA TYR A 101 4.88 -13.49 -11.34
C TYR A 101 5.70 -14.26 -10.32
N HIS A 102 5.75 -15.59 -10.43
CA HIS A 102 6.48 -16.43 -9.49
C HIS A 102 7.99 -16.19 -9.61
N ARG A 103 8.63 -15.93 -8.48
CA ARG A 103 10.07 -15.69 -8.37
C ARG A 103 10.63 -16.44 -7.19
N THR A 104 11.90 -16.77 -7.28
CA THR A 104 12.66 -17.20 -6.11
C THR A 104 13.29 -15.98 -5.43
N MET A 105 13.42 -16.01 -4.10
CA MET A 105 14.02 -14.88 -3.38
C MET A 105 15.47 -14.63 -3.81
N ASP A 106 16.19 -15.69 -4.22
CA ASP A 106 17.56 -15.60 -4.72
C ASP A 106 17.69 -14.81 -6.03
N GLU A 107 16.62 -14.68 -6.80
CA GLU A 107 16.59 -13.96 -8.08
C GLU A 107 16.25 -12.48 -7.93
N LEU A 108 15.69 -12.07 -6.78
CA LEU A 108 15.26 -10.71 -6.55
C LEU A 108 16.43 -9.73 -6.55
N ARG A 109 16.30 -8.64 -7.27
CA ARG A 109 17.32 -7.58 -7.38
C ARG A 109 16.68 -6.19 -7.29
N MET A 110 17.49 -5.18 -7.00
CA MET A 110 17.05 -3.77 -6.92
C MET A 110 16.39 -3.26 -8.22
N ARG A 111 16.72 -3.85 -9.37
CA ARG A 111 16.06 -3.54 -10.67
C ARG A 111 14.61 -4.01 -10.76
N ASP A 112 14.21 -4.90 -9.85
CA ASP A 112 12.84 -5.43 -9.80
C ASP A 112 11.94 -4.63 -8.85
N ARG A 113 12.47 -3.51 -8.33
CA ARG A 113 11.73 -2.58 -7.49
C ARG A 113 10.42 -2.16 -8.16
N ASP A 114 9.39 -2.06 -7.35
CA ASP A 114 8.01 -1.67 -7.71
C ASP A 114 7.28 -2.66 -8.63
N LYS A 115 7.87 -3.83 -8.88
CA LYS A 115 7.23 -4.91 -9.63
C LYS A 115 6.43 -5.83 -8.72
N LEU A 116 5.35 -6.34 -9.29
CA LEU A 116 4.53 -7.41 -8.70
C LEU A 116 5.29 -8.74 -8.77
N LEU A 117 5.21 -9.50 -7.71
CA LEU A 117 5.81 -10.83 -7.61
C LEU A 117 5.02 -11.75 -6.67
N SER A 118 5.26 -13.02 -6.82
CA SER A 118 4.77 -14.09 -5.97
C SER A 118 5.95 -14.96 -5.52
N VAL A 119 6.06 -15.24 -4.23
CA VAL A 119 7.13 -16.06 -3.66
C VAL A 119 6.57 -17.10 -2.70
N ASP A 120 7.11 -18.31 -2.75
CA ASP A 120 6.78 -19.37 -1.80
C ASP A 120 7.79 -19.33 -0.65
N VAL A 121 7.30 -19.18 0.56
CA VAL A 121 8.12 -18.92 1.75
C VAL A 121 7.67 -19.70 2.96
N LYS A 122 8.61 -19.89 3.89
CA LYS A 122 8.32 -20.20 5.30
C LYS A 122 8.40 -18.92 6.10
N ILE A 123 7.39 -18.64 6.89
CA ILE A 123 7.38 -17.52 7.84
C ILE A 123 8.31 -17.88 9.00
N ALA A 124 9.39 -17.14 9.14
CA ALA A 124 10.38 -17.36 10.19
C ALA A 124 10.03 -16.65 11.49
N HIS A 125 9.51 -15.43 11.36
CA HIS A 125 9.14 -14.59 12.50
C HIS A 125 8.01 -13.64 12.09
N VAL A 126 7.16 -13.31 13.06
CA VAL A 126 6.07 -12.35 12.94
C VAL A 126 6.27 -11.30 14.05
N SER A 127 6.33 -10.03 13.71
CA SER A 127 6.46 -8.95 14.69
C SER A 127 5.15 -8.70 15.44
N HIS A 128 5.21 -7.91 16.50
CA HIS A 128 3.98 -7.31 17.04
C HIS A 128 3.41 -6.30 16.04
N PRO A 129 2.08 -6.19 15.93
CA PRO A 129 1.44 -5.12 15.18
C PRO A 129 1.84 -3.73 15.70
N TYR A 130 1.96 -2.76 14.82
CA TYR A 130 2.24 -1.38 15.16
C TYR A 130 1.50 -0.42 14.21
N GLY A 131 1.21 0.78 14.70
CA GLY A 131 0.59 1.83 13.89
C GLY A 131 1.59 2.53 12.99
N TRP A 132 1.36 2.51 11.69
CA TRP A 132 2.11 3.30 10.73
C TRP A 132 1.34 4.58 10.37
N LEU A 133 2.00 5.73 10.47
CA LEU A 133 1.40 7.02 10.15
C LEU A 133 1.15 7.11 8.63
N LYS A 134 -0.12 7.02 8.21
CA LYS A 134 -0.52 7.07 6.81
C LYS A 134 -0.78 8.47 6.33
N SER A 135 -1.52 9.26 7.09
CA SER A 135 -1.70 10.69 6.82
C SER A 135 -1.54 11.52 8.08
N ALA A 136 -0.73 12.57 7.97
CA ALA A 136 -0.43 13.48 9.07
C ALA A 136 -1.19 14.80 8.89
N ILE A 137 -1.85 15.26 9.96
CA ILE A 137 -2.54 16.54 9.98
C ILE A 137 -1.63 17.59 10.63
N TYR A 138 -1.36 18.63 9.87
CA TYR A 138 -0.54 19.76 10.31
C TYR A 138 -1.37 21.04 10.39
N LYS A 139 -1.29 21.73 11.52
CA LYS A 139 -1.90 23.03 11.72
C LYS A 139 -0.85 24.13 11.59
N CYS A 140 -1.09 25.08 10.70
CA CYS A 140 -0.25 26.27 10.59
C CYS A 140 -0.39 27.12 11.86
N LYS A 141 0.73 27.48 12.47
CA LYS A 141 0.74 28.30 13.71
C LYS A 141 0.37 29.75 13.45
N ASP A 142 0.54 30.24 12.20
CA ASP A 142 0.34 31.64 11.86
C ASP A 142 -1.13 31.94 11.52
N CYS A 143 -1.81 31.06 10.77
CA CYS A 143 -3.19 31.28 10.33
C CYS A 143 -4.20 30.25 10.88
N GLY A 144 -3.73 29.18 11.53
CA GLY A 144 -4.60 28.14 12.10
C GLY A 144 -5.15 27.13 11.10
N THR A 145 -4.86 27.26 9.79
CA THR A 145 -5.35 26.33 8.76
C THR A 145 -4.70 24.96 8.91
N SER A 146 -5.51 23.89 8.80
CA SER A 146 -5.04 22.51 8.79
C SER A 146 -4.72 22.06 7.37
N THR A 147 -3.69 21.24 7.24
CA THR A 147 -3.24 20.63 5.97
C THR A 147 -2.94 19.17 6.22
N ILE A 148 -3.47 18.28 5.37
CA ILE A 148 -3.20 16.85 5.39
C ILE A 148 -2.01 16.56 4.49
N VAL A 149 -1.08 15.74 4.97
CA VAL A 149 0.09 15.28 4.21
C VAL A 149 0.15 13.77 4.27
N GLU A 150 -0.03 13.14 3.11
CA GLU A 150 0.13 11.70 2.95
C GLU A 150 1.59 11.31 3.16
N GLN A 151 1.79 10.27 3.96
CA GLN A 151 3.12 9.77 4.30
C GLN A 151 3.48 8.59 3.41
N ARG A 152 4.75 8.46 3.06
CA ARG A 152 5.25 7.35 2.27
C ARG A 152 6.00 6.37 3.15
N ARG A 153 5.69 5.09 3.04
CA ARG A 153 6.44 4.04 3.76
C ARG A 153 7.93 4.12 3.44
N ALA A 154 8.75 3.72 4.40
CA ALA A 154 10.21 3.69 4.30
C ALA A 154 10.88 5.04 3.99
N ARG A 155 10.22 6.15 4.32
CA ARG A 155 10.76 7.50 4.21
C ARG A 155 10.69 8.24 5.55
N GLU A 156 11.43 9.32 5.65
CA GLU A 156 11.26 10.26 6.76
C GLU A 156 9.86 10.87 6.71
N ARG A 157 9.34 11.21 7.89
CA ARG A 157 8.07 11.89 7.99
C ARG A 157 8.08 13.19 7.18
N GLU A 158 7.16 13.27 6.24
CA GLU A 158 6.97 14.45 5.40
C GLU A 158 6.15 15.50 6.14
N SER A 159 6.54 16.76 6.01
CA SER A 159 5.81 17.92 6.54
C SER A 159 5.54 18.91 5.41
N PRO A 160 4.49 19.74 5.52
CA PRO A 160 4.23 20.75 4.50
C PRO A 160 5.35 21.78 4.47
N ASN A 161 5.80 22.16 3.29
CA ASN A 161 6.84 23.16 3.12
C ASN A 161 6.30 24.61 3.28
N VAL A 162 5.05 24.82 2.91
CA VAL A 162 4.42 26.13 2.87
C VAL A 162 2.93 26.03 3.22
N CYS A 163 2.43 26.98 3.98
CA CYS A 163 0.99 27.17 4.15
C CYS A 163 0.42 27.95 2.97
N ARG A 164 -0.48 27.34 2.20
CA ARG A 164 -1.09 27.98 1.00
C ARG A 164 -1.79 29.29 1.33
N ILE A 165 -2.53 29.35 2.45
CA ILE A 165 -3.27 30.57 2.87
C ILE A 165 -2.30 31.69 3.25
N CYS A 166 -1.24 31.39 4.02
CA CYS A 166 -0.23 32.39 4.38
C CYS A 166 0.54 32.86 3.13
N LEU A 167 0.86 31.96 2.22
CA LEU A 167 1.51 32.32 0.95
C LEU A 167 0.65 33.25 0.12
N GLN A 168 -0.64 32.93 -0.06
CA GLN A 168 -1.57 33.74 -0.81
C GLN A 168 -1.70 35.15 -0.20
N LYS A 169 -1.94 35.26 1.11
CA LYS A 169 -2.00 36.57 1.82
C LYS A 169 -0.73 37.38 1.63
N SER A 170 0.41 36.70 1.55
CA SER A 170 1.70 37.36 1.36
C SER A 170 1.89 37.87 -0.05
N ILE A 171 1.46 37.11 -1.05
CA ILE A 171 1.47 37.55 -2.46
C ILE A 171 0.58 38.79 -2.62
N GLU A 172 -0.65 38.76 -2.11
CA GLU A 172 -1.58 39.88 -2.11
C GLU A 172 -0.98 41.12 -1.41
N GLY A 173 -0.27 40.89 -0.28
CA GLY A 173 0.44 41.96 0.44
C GLY A 173 1.62 42.58 -0.34
N ILE A 174 2.32 41.76 -1.13
CA ILE A 174 3.41 42.19 -2.02
C ILE A 174 2.84 43.03 -3.18
N GLU A 175 1.81 42.54 -3.83
CA GLU A 175 1.15 43.25 -4.92
C GLU A 175 0.60 44.63 -4.49
N THR A 176 0.04 44.70 -3.25
CA THR A 176 -0.53 45.93 -2.74
C THR A 176 0.51 46.92 -2.18
N LYS A 177 1.64 46.41 -1.68
CA LYS A 177 2.67 47.23 -0.97
C LYS A 177 3.96 47.39 -1.74
N GLY A 178 4.12 46.77 -2.90
CA GLY A 178 5.32 46.88 -3.73
C GLY A 178 6.60 46.28 -3.10
N ILE A 179 6.45 45.32 -2.17
CA ILE A 179 7.59 44.69 -1.50
C ILE A 179 8.25 43.67 -2.47
N PRO A 180 9.58 43.72 -2.65
CA PRO A 180 10.24 42.75 -3.53
C PRO A 180 10.07 41.29 -3.07
N LEU A 181 9.73 40.37 -4.00
CA LEU A 181 9.57 38.92 -3.79
C LEU A 181 10.81 38.26 -3.16
N THR A 182 11.99 38.84 -3.36
CA THR A 182 13.26 38.30 -2.83
C THR A 182 13.36 38.28 -1.31
N HIS A 183 12.49 38.97 -0.61
CA HIS A 183 12.48 39.01 0.88
C HIS A 183 11.48 38.07 1.49
N PHE A 184 10.75 37.30 0.69
CA PHE A 184 9.67 36.46 1.17
C PHE A 184 9.98 34.96 1.00
N TYR A 185 10.54 34.37 2.03
CA TYR A 185 10.58 32.93 2.20
C TYR A 185 9.70 32.56 3.39
N PRO A 186 8.47 32.06 3.13
CA PRO A 186 7.63 31.57 4.21
C PRO A 186 8.34 30.41 4.87
N ARG A 187 8.75 30.59 6.12
CA ARG A 187 9.34 29.51 6.92
C ARG A 187 8.21 28.54 7.29
N PRO A 188 8.41 27.22 7.10
CA PRO A 188 7.42 26.24 7.53
C PRO A 188 7.21 26.37 9.05
N ASN A 189 6.03 26.79 9.48
CA ASN A 189 5.66 26.96 10.87
C ASN A 189 4.40 26.13 11.17
N PHE A 190 4.59 24.81 11.26
CA PHE A 190 3.51 23.86 11.45
C PHE A 190 3.64 23.12 12.78
N ARG A 191 2.49 22.74 13.33
CA ARG A 191 2.37 21.78 14.43
C ARG A 191 1.59 20.58 13.93
N MET A 192 2.13 19.38 14.11
CA MET A 192 1.41 18.14 13.85
C MET A 192 0.39 17.89 14.96
N LEU A 193 -0.83 17.56 14.58
CA LEU A 193 -1.92 17.18 15.48
C LEU A 193 -1.94 15.66 15.58
N ILE A 194 -1.14 15.11 16.49
CA ILE A 194 -0.89 13.66 16.61
C ILE A 194 -2.19 12.87 16.75
N ASP A 195 -3.11 13.36 17.57
CA ASP A 195 -4.37 12.70 17.90
C ASP A 195 -5.39 12.75 16.75
N GLU A 196 -5.18 13.61 15.75
CA GLU A 196 -6.02 13.74 14.57
C GLU A 196 -5.43 13.03 13.35
N CYS A 197 -4.21 12.49 13.47
CA CYS A 197 -3.52 11.78 12.39
C CYS A 197 -4.15 10.40 12.17
N TYR A 198 -4.10 9.94 10.91
CA TYR A 198 -4.56 8.60 10.56
C TYR A 198 -3.41 7.62 10.56
N TYR A 199 -3.58 6.53 11.31
CA TYR A 199 -2.66 5.42 11.40
C TYR A 199 -3.26 4.17 10.76
N GLU A 200 -2.44 3.40 10.10
CA GLU A 200 -2.75 2.11 9.51
C GLU A 200 -2.07 1.03 10.34
N ASP A 201 -2.78 -0.03 10.68
CA ASP A 201 -2.16 -1.16 11.35
C ASP A 201 -1.25 -1.91 10.37
N VAL A 202 -0.04 -2.17 10.83
CA VAL A 202 0.96 -2.92 10.04
C VAL A 202 1.68 -3.92 10.91
N GLN A 203 2.20 -4.97 10.27
CA GLN A 203 2.95 -6.04 10.91
C GLN A 203 4.04 -6.52 9.97
N ASP A 204 5.25 -6.67 10.46
CA ASP A 204 6.35 -7.19 9.68
C ASP A 204 6.50 -8.70 9.87
N ILE A 205 6.74 -9.39 8.78
CA ILE A 205 7.07 -10.81 8.76
C ILE A 205 8.47 -11.02 8.19
N SER A 206 9.23 -11.91 8.81
CA SER A 206 10.51 -12.39 8.26
C SER A 206 10.25 -13.70 7.53
N MET A 207 10.68 -13.75 6.29
CA MET A 207 10.39 -14.83 5.35
C MET A 207 11.68 -15.50 4.88
N ARG A 208 11.65 -16.82 4.80
CA ARG A 208 12.73 -17.65 4.22
C ARG A 208 12.21 -18.40 3.01
N GLN A 209 13.02 -18.44 1.98
CA GLN A 209 12.68 -19.19 0.78
C GLN A 209 12.53 -20.66 1.08
N ILE A 210 11.52 -21.28 0.49
CA ILE A 210 11.36 -22.72 0.45
C ILE A 210 11.68 -23.23 -0.96
N SER A 211 12.23 -24.44 -1.01
CA SER A 211 12.42 -25.20 -2.22
C SER A 211 11.85 -26.62 -2.03
N TYR A 212 11.21 -27.12 -3.05
CA TYR A 212 10.73 -28.49 -3.04
C TYR A 212 11.86 -29.43 -3.47
N ASN A 213 12.28 -30.30 -2.54
CA ASN A 213 13.21 -31.37 -2.87
C ASN A 213 12.43 -32.56 -3.43
N LYS A 214 12.59 -32.79 -4.74
CA LYS A 214 11.90 -33.87 -5.46
C LYS A 214 12.31 -35.28 -4.99
N GLU A 215 13.54 -35.40 -4.52
CA GLU A 215 14.12 -36.67 -4.12
C GLU A 215 13.55 -37.19 -2.78
N TYR A 216 13.27 -36.24 -1.86
CA TYR A 216 12.73 -36.58 -0.53
C TYR A 216 11.27 -36.16 -0.35
N HIS A 217 10.61 -35.60 -1.36
CA HIS A 217 9.26 -35.05 -1.27
C HIS A 217 9.07 -34.07 -0.08
N LEU A 218 10.12 -33.36 0.30
CA LEU A 218 10.15 -32.47 1.45
C LEU A 218 10.37 -31.02 1.03
N LEU A 219 9.69 -30.11 1.74
CA LEU A 219 9.97 -28.71 1.64
C LEU A 219 11.23 -28.39 2.42
N GLN A 220 12.26 -27.87 1.77
CA GLN A 220 13.48 -27.41 2.40
C GLN A 220 13.46 -25.89 2.52
N CYS A 221 13.82 -25.39 3.70
CA CYS A 221 13.94 -23.97 3.95
C CYS A 221 15.38 -23.51 3.72
N SER A 222 15.55 -22.47 2.90
CA SER A 222 16.85 -21.84 2.73
C SER A 222 17.20 -21.03 3.97
N THR A 223 18.44 -21.15 4.44
CA THR A 223 18.96 -20.37 5.57
C THR A 223 19.85 -19.20 5.12
N LYS A 224 20.01 -19.00 3.81
CA LYS A 224 20.99 -18.06 3.27
C LYS A 224 20.66 -16.61 3.57
N PHE A 225 19.39 -16.22 3.47
CA PHE A 225 18.94 -14.87 3.79
C PHE A 225 17.45 -14.84 4.10
N GLU A 226 17.05 -13.79 4.77
CA GLU A 226 15.68 -13.49 5.10
C GLU A 226 15.22 -12.23 4.36
N LEU A 227 13.97 -12.23 3.94
CA LEU A 227 13.33 -11.09 3.33
C LEU A 227 12.21 -10.61 4.25
N ILE A 228 12.07 -9.31 4.41
CA ILE A 228 10.99 -8.72 5.20
C ILE A 228 9.78 -8.49 4.30
N GLY A 229 8.62 -8.97 4.76
CA GLY A 229 7.32 -8.62 4.21
C GLY A 229 6.57 -7.73 5.19
N THR A 230 5.85 -6.74 4.69
CA THR A 230 4.99 -5.88 5.50
C THR A 230 3.54 -6.17 5.17
N LEU A 231 2.80 -6.63 6.17
CA LEU A 231 1.36 -6.82 6.16
C LEU A 231 0.69 -5.52 6.56
N ALA A 232 -0.48 -5.26 6.03
CA ALA A 232 -1.26 -4.08 6.38
C ALA A 232 -2.74 -4.40 6.46
N ASP A 233 -3.42 -3.64 7.30
CA ASP A 233 -4.87 -3.66 7.44
C ASP A 233 -5.41 -5.05 7.88
N ASP A 234 -6.30 -5.65 7.09
CA ASP A 234 -6.94 -6.94 7.34
C ASP A 234 -5.98 -8.14 7.41
N LEU A 235 -4.77 -8.02 6.84
CA LEU A 235 -3.76 -9.08 6.92
C LEU A 235 -2.99 -9.11 8.26
N VAL A 236 -3.20 -8.10 9.11
CA VAL A 236 -2.51 -8.01 10.41
C VAL A 236 -3.13 -8.97 11.41
N GLY A 237 -2.33 -9.86 11.96
CA GLY A 237 -2.75 -10.84 12.96
C GLY A 237 -3.14 -12.22 12.42
N ASP A 238 -3.28 -12.37 11.10
CA ASP A 238 -3.76 -13.63 10.50
C ASP A 238 -2.66 -14.66 10.20
N ILE A 239 -1.40 -14.24 10.32
CA ILE A 239 -0.27 -15.10 9.95
C ILE A 239 0.46 -15.61 11.19
N GLU A 240 0.63 -16.93 11.24
CA GLU A 240 1.41 -17.58 12.29
C GLU A 240 2.85 -17.84 11.86
N SER A 241 3.76 -17.77 12.86
CA SER A 241 5.15 -18.17 12.65
C SER A 241 5.24 -19.67 12.30
N SER A 242 6.25 -20.03 11.52
CA SER A 242 6.50 -21.37 10.99
C SER A 242 5.51 -21.88 9.93
N SER A 243 4.53 -21.11 9.52
CA SER A 243 3.62 -21.44 8.42
C SER A 243 4.31 -21.39 7.06
N PHE A 244 3.80 -22.17 6.11
CA PHE A 244 4.23 -22.17 4.71
C PHE A 244 3.18 -21.44 3.87
N MET A 245 3.61 -20.37 3.22
CA MET A 245 2.71 -19.46 2.53
C MET A 245 3.24 -19.08 1.16
N ARG A 246 2.33 -18.81 0.25
CA ARG A 246 2.61 -18.02 -0.95
C ARG A 246 2.29 -16.58 -0.65
N ILE A 247 3.27 -15.72 -0.82
CA ILE A 247 3.15 -14.28 -0.59
C ILE A 247 3.13 -13.59 -1.95
N ASN A 248 2.02 -12.91 -2.24
CA ASN A 248 1.90 -12.04 -3.39
C ASN A 248 2.13 -10.61 -2.94
N GLY A 249 2.95 -9.87 -3.64
CA GLY A 249 3.27 -8.51 -3.20
C GLY A 249 4.07 -7.70 -4.19
N ILE A 250 4.38 -6.48 -3.79
CA ILE A 250 5.17 -5.53 -4.56
C ILE A 250 6.54 -5.41 -3.93
N LEU A 251 7.59 -5.64 -4.72
CA LEU A 251 8.95 -5.50 -4.24
C LEU A 251 9.28 -4.04 -3.95
N ARG A 252 9.71 -3.76 -2.73
CA ARG A 252 10.08 -2.43 -2.28
C ARG A 252 11.54 -2.36 -1.89
N VAL A 253 11.99 -1.14 -1.73
CA VAL A 253 13.36 -0.82 -1.31
C VAL A 253 13.30 0.07 -0.09
N GLN A 254 13.82 -0.43 1.02
CA GLN A 254 13.83 0.26 2.31
C GLN A 254 15.24 0.73 2.68
N PRO A 255 15.39 1.85 3.39
CA PRO A 255 16.67 2.24 3.99
C PRO A 255 17.06 1.22 5.07
N ILE A 256 18.37 1.02 5.25
CA ILE A 256 18.87 0.19 6.36
C ILE A 256 18.55 0.92 7.67
N PRO A 257 17.97 0.24 8.67
CA PRO A 257 17.63 0.86 9.95
C PRO A 257 18.89 1.16 10.77
N THR A 258 19.46 2.34 10.55
CA THR A 258 20.62 2.84 11.28
C THR A 258 20.30 4.22 11.88
N ARG A 259 21.06 4.64 12.90
CA ARG A 259 20.89 5.99 13.50
C ARG A 259 21.03 7.14 12.48
N ASN A 260 21.75 6.90 11.39
CA ASN A 260 22.01 7.89 10.34
C ASN A 260 21.49 7.41 8.98
N PHE A 261 20.35 6.73 8.93
CA PHE A 261 19.81 6.13 7.69
C PHE A 261 19.65 7.14 6.54
N ALA A 262 19.39 8.40 6.84
CA ALA A 262 19.27 9.45 5.83
C ALA A 262 20.58 9.70 5.07
N LYS A 263 21.73 9.39 5.68
CA LYS A 263 23.07 9.49 5.08
C LYS A 263 23.58 8.17 4.50
N ASP A 264 22.96 7.05 4.87
CA ASP A 264 23.34 5.74 4.36
C ASP A 264 22.69 5.51 2.99
N THR A 265 23.52 5.25 2.00
CA THR A 265 23.07 5.00 0.61
C THR A 265 22.65 3.57 0.35
N ARG A 266 22.93 2.65 1.28
CA ARG A 266 22.55 1.24 1.16
C ARG A 266 21.04 1.08 1.37
N ARG A 267 20.49 0.08 0.70
CA ARG A 267 19.06 -0.24 0.74
C ARG A 267 18.85 -1.74 0.86
N LEU A 268 17.78 -2.13 1.53
CA LEU A 268 17.31 -3.51 1.62
C LEU A 268 16.09 -3.71 0.75
N LEU A 269 15.91 -4.92 0.25
CA LEU A 269 14.67 -5.34 -0.39
C LEU A 269 13.66 -5.72 0.69
N SER A 270 12.39 -5.42 0.44
CA SER A 270 11.24 -5.83 1.22
C SER A 270 10.04 -6.08 0.30
N ILE A 271 8.98 -6.68 0.80
CA ILE A 271 7.75 -6.89 0.05
C ILE A 271 6.60 -6.19 0.78
N ASP A 272 5.89 -5.29 0.09
CA ASP A 272 4.55 -4.87 0.51
C ASP A 272 3.58 -5.97 0.12
N VAL A 273 3.04 -6.68 1.11
CA VAL A 273 2.17 -7.84 0.88
C VAL A 273 0.79 -7.39 0.41
N ILE A 274 0.34 -7.96 -0.70
CA ILE A 274 -0.99 -7.73 -1.28
C ILE A 274 -1.95 -8.81 -0.78
N SER A 275 -1.54 -10.08 -0.89
CA SER A 275 -2.34 -11.22 -0.46
C SER A 275 -1.46 -12.37 -0.01
N VAL A 276 -2.05 -13.27 0.76
CA VAL A 276 -1.38 -14.43 1.36
C VAL A 276 -2.21 -15.66 1.06
N GLU A 277 -1.56 -16.72 0.59
CA GLU A 277 -2.21 -17.97 0.26
C GLU A 277 -1.51 -19.12 1.02
N PRO A 278 -2.22 -19.95 1.79
CA PRO A 278 -1.60 -21.09 2.44
C PRO A 278 -1.10 -22.10 1.40
N LEU A 279 0.13 -22.54 1.57
CA LEU A 279 0.63 -23.64 0.76
C LEU A 279 0.19 -24.99 1.37
N PRO A 280 -0.26 -25.94 0.53
CA PRO A 280 -0.60 -27.26 1.02
C PRO A 280 0.65 -27.89 1.64
N ILE A 281 0.57 -28.23 2.93
CA ILE A 281 1.60 -29.00 3.60
C ILE A 281 1.55 -30.39 3.00
N VAL A 282 2.52 -30.76 2.20
CA VAL A 282 2.72 -32.16 1.82
C VAL A 282 3.30 -32.85 3.05
N GLU A 283 2.42 -33.34 3.94
CA GLU A 283 2.86 -34.25 4.99
C GLU A 283 3.47 -35.46 4.30
N GLY A 284 4.80 -35.58 4.40
CA GLY A 284 5.48 -36.77 3.96
C GLY A 284 4.97 -37.96 4.81
N LYS A 285 4.34 -38.90 4.13
CA LYS A 285 4.02 -40.21 4.69
C LYS A 285 5.30 -41.01 4.93
#